data_e24b3cfc58aa033cd806198f9fb4a988
#
_entry.id   e24b3cfc58aa033cd806198f9fb4a988
#
_cell.length_a   1.000
_cell.length_b   1.000
_cell.length_c   1.000
_cell.angle_alpha   90.00
_cell.angle_beta   90.00
_cell.angle_gamma   90.00
#
_symmetry.space_group_name_H-M   'P 1'
#
loop_
_entity.id
_entity.type
_entity.pdbx_description
1 polymer ?
#
loop_
_entity_poly.entity_id
_entity_poly.type
_entity_poly.pdbx_seq_one_letter_code
_entity_poly.pdbx_strand_id
1 'polypeptide(L)'
;MNSLPTKRQSRRRFIQSTGLAATAMGFPAIVSAKSPNAKLNLAIIGSGGRGGSNLANTARTENIVALCDVNAQNLSHAAAKHPKARTYRDFRKLYEKTDDIDAVVVSTTEHTHAFAVLPALQSKKHVYCEKPLTRDVYEARVITKAAKAAGVSTQMGTQIHAGNNYRRVVEKIQSGAIGPVREAHVWVGRAWGWQSQEAAMRNRDIVWSFETPVEAQTPPANLDWDLWIGPAPHRPFHSVYFPGPKWYRWWDFGNGTMSDLGSHFNDLPFWALKLDAPKTVEAWGPPPHHDIAPASMSARYIYGSRGD
;
A
#
# COMPACT_ATOMS: atom_id res chain seq x y z
N MET A 1 -10.76 -55.42 -46.41
CA MET A 1 -10.40 -54.12 -45.80
C MET A 1 -11.67 -53.53 -45.20
N ASN A 2 -11.88 -53.70 -43.88
CA ASN A 2 -13.04 -53.22 -43.18
C ASN A 2 -12.69 -51.88 -42.48
N SER A 3 -13.28 -50.81 -42.95
CA SER A 3 -13.18 -49.48 -42.31
C SER A 3 -14.08 -49.44 -41.09
N LEU A 4 -13.49 -49.17 -39.92
CA LEU A 4 -14.23 -48.91 -38.68
C LEU A 4 -14.94 -47.51 -38.73
N PRO A 5 -16.18 -47.41 -38.27
CA PRO A 5 -16.88 -46.13 -38.25
C PRO A 5 -16.40 -45.22 -37.11
N THR A 6 -15.92 -44.04 -37.45
CA THR A 6 -15.61 -42.98 -36.46
C THR A 6 -16.89 -42.44 -35.85
N LYS A 7 -17.17 -42.76 -34.59
CA LYS A 7 -18.27 -42.18 -33.82
C LYS A 7 -18.00 -40.70 -33.59
N ARG A 8 -18.72 -39.82 -34.26
CA ARG A 8 -18.76 -38.39 -33.96
C ARG A 8 -19.32 -38.18 -32.54
N GLN A 9 -18.53 -37.66 -31.68
CA GLN A 9 -19.04 -37.24 -30.35
C GLN A 9 -19.94 -36.02 -30.49
N SER A 10 -21.13 -36.05 -29.85
CA SER A 10 -22.03 -34.92 -29.86
C SER A 10 -21.49 -33.80 -28.96
N ARG A 11 -21.78 -32.51 -29.33
CA ARG A 11 -21.40 -31.32 -28.53
C ARG A 11 -21.83 -31.45 -27.08
N ARG A 12 -22.94 -32.10 -26.81
CA ARG A 12 -23.47 -32.32 -25.45
C ARG A 12 -22.59 -33.29 -24.63
N ARG A 13 -22.03 -34.35 -25.25
CA ARG A 13 -21.07 -35.26 -24.59
C ARG A 13 -19.70 -34.61 -24.35
N PHE A 14 -19.25 -33.75 -25.25
CA PHE A 14 -18.03 -32.98 -25.09
C PHE A 14 -18.15 -32.03 -23.90
N ILE A 15 -19.25 -31.28 -23.77
CA ILE A 15 -19.49 -30.36 -22.63
C ILE A 15 -19.62 -31.13 -21.30
N GLN A 16 -20.23 -32.31 -21.29
CA GLN A 16 -20.33 -33.15 -20.10
C GLN A 16 -18.98 -33.76 -19.66
N SER A 17 -18.13 -34.12 -20.60
CA SER A 17 -16.79 -34.67 -20.26
C SER A 17 -15.78 -33.59 -19.89
N THR A 18 -15.90 -32.36 -20.41
CA THR A 18 -15.07 -31.21 -19.97
C THR A 18 -15.52 -30.68 -18.62
N GLY A 19 -16.80 -30.76 -18.28
CA GLY A 19 -17.30 -30.37 -16.95
C GLY A 19 -16.77 -31.27 -15.82
N LEU A 20 -16.54 -32.56 -16.06
CA LEU A 20 -15.97 -33.48 -15.06
C LEU A 20 -14.45 -33.40 -14.94
N ALA A 21 -13.73 -32.98 -15.99
CA ALA A 21 -12.28 -32.83 -15.95
C ALA A 21 -11.84 -31.50 -15.26
N ALA A 22 -12.70 -30.51 -15.20
CA ALA A 22 -12.43 -29.24 -14.53
C ALA A 22 -12.47 -29.32 -12.98
N THR A 23 -13.02 -30.40 -12.43
CA THR A 23 -13.06 -30.61 -10.96
C THR A 23 -11.78 -31.23 -10.38
N ALA A 24 -10.81 -31.60 -11.21
CA ALA A 24 -9.56 -32.24 -10.75
C ALA A 24 -8.31 -31.34 -10.79
N MET A 25 -8.41 -30.12 -11.35
CA MET A 25 -7.36 -29.13 -11.19
C MET A 25 -7.67 -28.32 -9.92
N GLY A 26 -6.89 -28.59 -8.87
CA GLY A 26 -6.97 -27.87 -7.60
C GLY A 26 -6.73 -26.37 -7.79
N PHE A 27 -7.78 -25.63 -8.09
CA PHE A 27 -7.77 -24.22 -7.72
C PHE A 27 -7.64 -24.18 -6.20
N PRO A 28 -6.78 -23.30 -5.66
CA PRO A 28 -6.80 -23.06 -4.23
C PRO A 28 -8.25 -22.67 -3.89
N ALA A 29 -8.95 -23.58 -3.23
CA ALA A 29 -10.32 -23.37 -2.84
C ALA A 29 -10.31 -22.26 -1.79
N ILE A 30 -10.58 -21.03 -2.22
CA ILE A 30 -11.18 -20.07 -1.33
C ILE A 30 -12.64 -20.56 -1.17
N VAL A 31 -12.80 -21.66 -0.46
CA VAL A 31 -14.11 -22.11 0.00
C VAL A 31 -14.42 -21.31 1.25
N SER A 32 -14.73 -20.04 1.09
CA SER A 32 -15.62 -19.42 2.04
C SER A 32 -17.01 -19.99 1.74
N ALA A 33 -17.76 -20.35 2.77
CA ALA A 33 -19.16 -20.78 2.63
C ALA A 33 -20.08 -19.68 2.06
N LYS A 34 -19.51 -18.55 1.61
CA LYS A 34 -20.19 -17.43 0.96
C LYS A 34 -20.17 -17.63 -0.55
N SER A 35 -21.29 -17.31 -1.19
CA SER A 35 -21.37 -17.23 -2.66
C SER A 35 -20.21 -16.39 -3.21
N PRO A 36 -19.59 -16.76 -4.36
CA PRO A 36 -18.57 -15.92 -5.02
C PRO A 36 -19.04 -14.50 -5.32
N ASN A 37 -20.35 -14.29 -5.36
CA ASN A 37 -20.98 -12.98 -5.57
C ASN A 37 -21.40 -12.31 -4.24
N ALA A 38 -21.11 -12.90 -3.08
CA ALA A 38 -21.39 -12.25 -1.82
C ALA A 38 -20.39 -11.12 -1.56
N LYS A 39 -20.89 -9.97 -1.11
CA LYS A 39 -20.06 -8.84 -0.73
C LYS A 39 -19.15 -9.20 0.44
N LEU A 40 -17.92 -8.72 0.39
CA LEU A 40 -17.00 -8.83 1.50
C LEU A 40 -17.37 -7.82 2.60
N ASN A 41 -17.11 -8.19 3.83
CA ASN A 41 -17.22 -7.31 4.98
C ASN A 41 -15.84 -6.68 5.26
N LEU A 42 -15.73 -5.38 5.08
CA LEU A 42 -14.49 -4.64 5.18
C LEU A 42 -14.38 -3.85 6.48
N ALA A 43 -13.20 -3.88 7.08
CA ALA A 43 -12.77 -2.92 8.08
C ALA A 43 -11.83 -1.88 7.45
N ILE A 44 -12.04 -0.61 7.76
CA ILE A 44 -11.23 0.51 7.26
C ILE A 44 -10.44 1.11 8.41
N ILE A 45 -9.13 1.13 8.33
CA ILE A 45 -8.21 1.74 9.28
C ILE A 45 -7.55 2.95 8.62
N GLY A 46 -7.87 4.16 9.12
CA GLY A 46 -7.59 5.42 8.46
C GLY A 46 -8.70 5.77 7.46
N SER A 47 -9.64 6.64 7.87
CA SER A 47 -10.83 6.99 7.09
C SER A 47 -10.80 8.40 6.51
N GLY A 48 -9.71 9.16 6.76
CA GLY A 48 -9.50 10.49 6.20
C GLY A 48 -8.61 10.50 4.94
N GLY A 49 -8.52 11.60 4.23
CA GLY A 49 -7.62 11.77 3.09
C GLY A 49 -7.69 10.63 2.08
N ARG A 50 -6.56 9.93 1.84
CA ARG A 50 -6.49 8.76 0.96
C ARG A 50 -7.41 7.63 1.44
N GLY A 51 -7.46 7.38 2.74
CA GLY A 51 -8.35 6.38 3.33
C GLY A 51 -9.83 6.67 3.07
N GLY A 52 -10.24 7.93 3.08
CA GLY A 52 -11.59 8.34 2.67
C GLY A 52 -11.90 8.02 1.21
N SER A 53 -10.89 8.16 0.31
CA SER A 53 -11.03 7.76 -1.09
C SER A 53 -11.15 6.23 -1.24
N ASN A 54 -10.34 5.48 -0.50
CA ASN A 54 -10.39 4.02 -0.51
C ASN A 54 -11.72 3.50 0.06
N LEU A 55 -12.19 4.08 1.17
CA LEU A 55 -13.50 3.80 1.74
C LEU A 55 -14.62 4.04 0.71
N ALA A 56 -14.63 5.23 0.06
CA ALA A 56 -15.67 5.56 -0.92
C ALA A 56 -15.67 4.62 -2.14
N ASN A 57 -14.49 4.16 -2.57
CA ASN A 57 -14.37 3.23 -3.70
C ASN A 57 -14.82 1.82 -3.32
N THR A 58 -14.37 1.29 -2.20
CA THR A 58 -14.70 -0.07 -1.76
C THR A 58 -16.16 -0.20 -1.33
N ALA A 59 -16.75 0.85 -0.75
CA ALA A 59 -18.15 0.85 -0.35
C ALA A 59 -19.15 0.76 -1.53
N ARG A 60 -18.69 0.93 -2.77
CA ARG A 60 -19.54 0.75 -3.97
C ARG A 60 -19.90 -0.71 -4.21
N THR A 61 -19.01 -1.61 -3.83
CA THR A 61 -19.13 -3.05 -4.11
C THR A 61 -19.25 -3.90 -2.86
N GLU A 62 -18.66 -3.45 -1.74
CA GLU A 62 -18.51 -4.24 -0.53
C GLU A 62 -19.28 -3.63 0.66
N ASN A 63 -19.40 -4.40 1.74
CA ASN A 63 -19.98 -3.94 3.00
C ASN A 63 -18.90 -3.31 3.89
N ILE A 64 -19.18 -2.15 4.46
CA ILE A 64 -18.32 -1.55 5.49
C ILE A 64 -18.88 -1.89 6.87
N VAL A 65 -18.16 -2.71 7.64
CA VAL A 65 -18.61 -3.22 8.95
C VAL A 65 -17.87 -2.60 10.13
N ALA A 66 -16.66 -2.05 9.88
CA ALA A 66 -15.89 -1.37 10.92
C ALA A 66 -15.09 -0.19 10.34
N LEU A 67 -14.98 0.88 11.12
CA LEU A 67 -14.23 2.10 10.81
C LEU A 67 -13.30 2.42 11.99
N CYS A 68 -12.06 2.76 11.69
CA CYS A 68 -11.10 3.18 12.70
C CYS A 68 -10.35 4.43 12.23
N ASP A 69 -10.27 5.46 13.06
CA ASP A 69 -9.44 6.64 12.82
C ASP A 69 -9.10 7.33 14.14
N VAL A 70 -7.86 7.73 14.31
CA VAL A 70 -7.39 8.48 15.49
C VAL A 70 -7.89 9.93 15.47
N ASN A 71 -8.38 10.44 14.32
CA ASN A 71 -9.03 11.72 14.18
C ASN A 71 -10.55 11.54 14.27
N ALA A 72 -11.15 12.05 15.36
CA ALA A 72 -12.58 11.93 15.63
C ALA A 72 -13.47 12.53 14.53
N GLN A 73 -13.01 13.59 13.87
CA GLN A 73 -13.77 14.25 12.80
C GLN A 73 -13.82 13.36 11.55
N ASN A 74 -12.68 12.76 11.13
CA ASN A 74 -12.65 11.81 10.02
C ASN A 74 -13.55 10.61 10.31
N LEU A 75 -13.44 10.07 11.52
CA LEU A 75 -14.25 8.93 11.97
C LEU A 75 -15.75 9.25 11.93
N SER A 76 -16.15 10.41 12.46
CA SER A 76 -17.54 10.86 12.45
C SER A 76 -18.08 11.04 11.04
N HIS A 77 -17.32 11.66 10.13
CA HIS A 77 -17.72 11.83 8.73
C HIS A 77 -17.88 10.49 8.00
N ALA A 78 -17.01 9.54 8.29
CA ALA A 78 -17.12 8.19 7.73
C ALA A 78 -18.32 7.43 8.30
N ALA A 79 -18.53 7.49 9.62
CA ALA A 79 -19.64 6.84 10.32
C ALA A 79 -21.01 7.37 9.86
N ALA A 80 -21.13 8.67 9.61
CA ALA A 80 -22.37 9.28 9.09
C ALA A 80 -22.80 8.67 7.75
N LYS A 81 -21.82 8.25 6.90
CA LYS A 81 -22.08 7.58 5.62
C LYS A 81 -22.29 6.08 5.76
N HIS A 82 -21.82 5.48 6.83
CA HIS A 82 -21.86 4.04 7.10
C HIS A 82 -22.41 3.78 8.53
N PRO A 83 -23.68 4.12 8.81
CA PRO A 83 -24.22 4.13 10.18
C PRO A 83 -24.33 2.72 10.83
N LYS A 84 -24.18 1.67 10.03
CA LYS A 84 -24.16 0.28 10.54
C LYS A 84 -22.76 -0.19 10.90
N ALA A 85 -21.71 0.54 10.54
CA ALA A 85 -20.34 0.17 10.85
C ALA A 85 -19.99 0.50 12.31
N ARG A 86 -19.30 -0.43 12.97
CA ARG A 86 -18.71 -0.17 14.30
C ARG A 86 -17.59 0.86 14.16
N THR A 87 -17.42 1.71 15.16
CA THR A 87 -16.41 2.78 15.15
C THR A 87 -15.39 2.59 16.26
N TYR A 88 -14.12 2.83 15.94
CA TYR A 88 -12.98 2.67 16.83
C TYR A 88 -12.02 3.86 16.69
N ARG A 89 -11.42 4.30 17.79
CA ARG A 89 -10.30 5.26 17.79
C ARG A 89 -8.96 4.54 17.68
N ASP A 90 -8.89 3.33 18.19
CA ASP A 90 -7.72 2.48 18.27
C ASP A 90 -7.95 1.18 17.48
N PHE A 91 -7.11 0.91 16.48
CA PHE A 91 -7.24 -0.30 15.67
C PHE A 91 -7.01 -1.59 16.47
N ARG A 92 -6.28 -1.55 17.59
CA ARG A 92 -6.12 -2.70 18.48
C ARG A 92 -7.46 -3.18 19.02
N LYS A 93 -8.35 -2.23 19.35
CA LYS A 93 -9.74 -2.53 19.78
C LYS A 93 -10.61 -3.07 18.64
N LEU A 94 -10.35 -2.67 17.41
CA LEU A 94 -11.03 -3.25 16.24
C LEU A 94 -10.70 -4.74 16.12
N TYR A 95 -9.43 -5.12 16.32
CA TYR A 95 -8.98 -6.51 16.20
C TYR A 95 -9.45 -7.44 17.33
N GLU A 96 -10.03 -6.92 18.39
CA GLU A 96 -10.71 -7.74 19.43
C GLU A 96 -12.01 -8.40 18.90
N LYS A 97 -12.56 -7.93 17.77
CA LYS A 97 -13.84 -8.41 17.18
C LYS A 97 -13.73 -8.50 15.66
N THR A 98 -13.17 -9.59 15.17
CA THR A 98 -12.87 -9.79 13.74
C THR A 98 -13.70 -10.88 13.06
N ASP A 99 -14.59 -11.59 13.75
CA ASP A 99 -15.28 -12.77 13.20
C ASP A 99 -16.12 -12.46 11.97
N ASP A 100 -16.67 -11.27 11.89
CA ASP A 100 -17.49 -10.80 10.78
C ASP A 100 -16.70 -9.98 9.73
N ILE A 101 -15.38 -9.87 9.84
CA ILE A 101 -14.51 -9.14 8.90
C ILE A 101 -13.88 -10.14 7.94
N ASP A 102 -13.95 -9.87 6.64
CA ASP A 102 -13.29 -10.65 5.60
C ASP A 102 -11.95 -10.01 5.18
N ALA A 103 -11.89 -8.68 5.10
CA ALA A 103 -10.69 -7.95 4.69
C ALA A 103 -10.53 -6.62 5.43
N VAL A 104 -9.28 -6.15 5.47
CA VAL A 104 -8.91 -4.89 6.11
C VAL A 104 -8.25 -3.98 5.08
N VAL A 105 -8.67 -2.72 5.05
CA VAL A 105 -8.06 -1.64 4.25
C VAL A 105 -7.32 -0.72 5.20
N VAL A 106 -5.98 -0.68 5.08
CA VAL A 106 -5.10 0.15 5.91
C VAL A 106 -4.65 1.36 5.09
N SER A 107 -4.96 2.56 5.57
CA SER A 107 -4.65 3.82 4.90
C SER A 107 -4.21 4.89 5.93
N THR A 108 -3.39 4.48 6.86
CA THR A 108 -2.80 5.33 7.89
C THR A 108 -1.50 6.00 7.40
N THR A 109 -0.70 6.52 8.30
CA THR A 109 0.67 6.96 8.01
C THR A 109 1.62 5.75 7.97
N GLU A 110 2.69 5.82 7.16
CA GLU A 110 3.51 4.65 6.83
C GLU A 110 4.16 3.97 8.05
N HIS A 111 4.50 4.72 9.10
CA HIS A 111 5.08 4.15 10.33
C HIS A 111 4.11 3.28 11.14
N THR A 112 2.81 3.33 10.85
CA THR A 112 1.80 2.50 11.51
C THR A 112 1.29 1.36 10.64
N HIS A 113 1.66 1.31 9.35
CA HIS A 113 1.16 0.32 8.41
C HIS A 113 1.42 -1.11 8.87
N ALA A 114 2.67 -1.45 9.21
CA ALA A 114 3.04 -2.79 9.65
C ALA A 114 2.25 -3.23 10.90
N PHE A 115 2.05 -2.32 11.84
CA PHE A 115 1.34 -2.56 13.09
C PHE A 115 -0.17 -2.77 12.90
N ALA A 116 -0.75 -2.14 11.88
CA ALA A 116 -2.14 -2.35 11.52
C ALA A 116 -2.34 -3.59 10.61
N VAL A 117 -1.36 -3.92 9.76
CA VAL A 117 -1.42 -5.05 8.82
C VAL A 117 -1.18 -6.38 9.51
N LEU A 118 -0.19 -6.46 10.40
CA LEU A 118 0.22 -7.73 11.01
C LEU A 118 -0.91 -8.44 11.77
N PRO A 119 -1.74 -7.77 12.60
CA PRO A 119 -2.88 -8.42 13.26
C PRO A 119 -3.94 -8.94 12.28
N ALA A 120 -4.16 -8.25 11.15
CA ALA A 120 -5.06 -8.72 10.10
C ALA A 120 -4.57 -10.04 9.52
N LEU A 121 -3.27 -10.13 9.18
CA LEU A 121 -2.65 -11.35 8.65
C LEU A 121 -2.70 -12.50 9.67
N GLN A 122 -2.41 -12.21 10.95
CA GLN A 122 -2.52 -13.19 12.04
C GLN A 122 -3.94 -13.74 12.20
N SER A 123 -4.94 -12.88 11.98
CA SER A 123 -6.36 -13.25 11.98
C SER A 123 -6.84 -13.79 10.63
N LYS A 124 -5.93 -14.09 9.70
CA LYS A 124 -6.21 -14.62 8.34
C LYS A 124 -7.20 -13.77 7.55
N LYS A 125 -7.13 -12.44 7.69
CA LYS A 125 -7.93 -11.50 6.90
C LYS A 125 -7.16 -11.06 5.66
N HIS A 126 -7.85 -10.86 4.54
CA HIS A 126 -7.28 -10.23 3.36
C HIS A 126 -6.89 -8.79 3.67
N VAL A 127 -5.85 -8.28 3.03
CA VAL A 127 -5.31 -6.94 3.34
C VAL A 127 -5.08 -6.13 2.08
N TYR A 128 -5.62 -4.92 2.07
CA TYR A 128 -5.15 -3.83 1.22
C TYR A 128 -4.43 -2.81 2.11
N CYS A 129 -3.19 -2.48 1.79
CA CYS A 129 -2.41 -1.49 2.54
C CYS A 129 -1.89 -0.41 1.60
N GLU A 130 -2.06 0.87 1.94
CA GLU A 130 -1.51 1.97 1.15
C GLU A 130 0.02 1.89 1.05
N LYS A 131 0.54 2.55 0.05
CA LYS A 131 1.97 2.71 -0.19
C LYS A 131 2.56 3.84 0.70
N PRO A 132 3.84 3.76 1.05
CA PRO A 132 4.70 2.58 1.01
C PRO A 132 4.20 1.51 1.98
N LEU A 133 4.51 0.25 1.72
CA LEU A 133 3.97 -0.87 2.52
C LEU A 133 4.32 -0.74 3.99
N THR A 134 5.55 -0.29 4.29
CA THR A 134 6.09 -0.14 5.64
C THR A 134 7.06 1.03 5.70
N ARG A 135 7.43 1.44 6.91
CA ARG A 135 8.46 2.47 7.12
C ARG A 135 9.87 1.94 6.90
N ASP A 136 10.14 0.71 7.30
CA ASP A 136 11.49 0.13 7.19
C ASP A 136 11.52 -1.28 6.59
N VAL A 137 12.74 -1.73 6.25
CA VAL A 137 12.96 -3.02 5.58
C VAL A 137 12.65 -4.20 6.50
N TYR A 138 12.88 -4.08 7.79
CA TYR A 138 12.56 -5.14 8.74
C TYR A 138 11.06 -5.40 8.79
N GLU A 139 10.27 -4.35 8.92
CA GLU A 139 8.80 -4.42 8.86
C GLU A 139 8.32 -5.08 7.56
N ALA A 140 8.90 -4.69 6.41
CA ALA A 140 8.55 -5.28 5.11
C ALA A 140 8.82 -6.79 5.08
N ARG A 141 9.92 -7.24 5.65
CA ARG A 141 10.26 -8.67 5.76
C ARG A 141 9.32 -9.42 6.69
N VAL A 142 8.95 -8.82 7.82
CA VAL A 142 7.98 -9.40 8.77
C VAL A 142 6.62 -9.57 8.10
N ILE A 143 6.11 -8.52 7.45
CA ILE A 143 4.82 -8.56 6.75
C ILE A 143 4.84 -9.58 5.60
N THR A 144 5.91 -9.64 4.81
CA THR A 144 6.05 -10.64 3.74
C THR A 144 5.96 -12.07 4.25
N LYS A 145 6.65 -12.39 5.36
CA LYS A 145 6.59 -13.71 5.99
C LYS A 145 5.21 -14.01 6.54
N ALA A 146 4.58 -13.03 7.21
CA ALA A 146 3.25 -13.18 7.77
C ALA A 146 2.18 -13.38 6.68
N ALA A 147 2.25 -12.62 5.59
CA ALA A 147 1.34 -12.77 4.44
C ALA A 147 1.44 -14.17 3.81
N LYS A 148 2.67 -14.66 3.61
CA LYS A 148 2.90 -16.01 3.11
C LYS A 148 2.33 -17.08 4.05
N ALA A 149 2.54 -16.94 5.35
CA ALA A 149 2.03 -17.88 6.35
C ALA A 149 0.51 -17.84 6.49
N ALA A 150 -0.10 -16.66 6.36
CA ALA A 150 -1.55 -16.49 6.43
C ALA A 150 -2.30 -17.11 5.24
N GLY A 151 -1.67 -17.16 4.06
CA GLY A 151 -2.28 -17.68 2.83
C GLY A 151 -3.47 -16.86 2.33
N VAL A 152 -3.49 -15.56 2.63
CA VAL A 152 -4.56 -14.63 2.22
C VAL A 152 -4.12 -13.74 1.07
N SER A 153 -5.07 -13.09 0.41
CA SER A 153 -4.76 -12.10 -0.63
C SER A 153 -4.29 -10.81 0.02
N THR A 154 -3.19 -10.26 -0.51
CA THR A 154 -2.64 -8.98 -0.08
C THR A 154 -2.38 -8.08 -1.28
N GLN A 155 -2.62 -6.78 -1.12
CA GLN A 155 -2.43 -5.78 -2.17
C GLN A 155 -1.83 -4.50 -1.58
N MET A 156 -0.74 -4.03 -2.16
CA MET A 156 -0.23 -2.68 -1.86
C MET A 156 -0.92 -1.63 -2.76
N GLY A 157 -1.21 -0.48 -2.19
CA GLY A 157 -1.96 0.61 -2.82
C GLY A 157 -1.17 1.48 -3.79
N THR A 158 -0.42 0.90 -4.71
CA THR A 158 0.27 1.63 -5.79
C THR A 158 -0.72 1.89 -6.93
N GLN A 159 -1.49 2.99 -6.84
CA GLN A 159 -2.65 3.24 -7.68
C GLN A 159 -2.33 3.25 -9.18
N ILE A 160 -1.19 3.82 -9.59
CA ILE A 160 -0.81 3.98 -10.99
C ILE A 160 -0.54 2.62 -11.63
N HIS A 161 -0.10 1.62 -10.87
CA HIS A 161 0.14 0.24 -11.32
C HIS A 161 -1.07 -0.36 -12.05
N ALA A 162 -2.28 -0.09 -11.56
CA ALA A 162 -3.52 -0.58 -12.17
C ALA A 162 -3.93 0.18 -13.45
N GLY A 163 -3.22 1.25 -13.80
CA GLY A 163 -3.57 2.12 -14.92
C GLY A 163 -3.30 1.50 -16.29
N ASN A 164 -4.18 1.71 -17.26
CA ASN A 164 -4.02 1.19 -18.62
C ASN A 164 -2.74 1.68 -19.30
N ASN A 165 -2.31 2.90 -19.02
CA ASN A 165 -1.08 3.46 -19.61
C ASN A 165 0.17 2.68 -19.14
N TYR A 166 0.23 2.34 -17.85
CA TYR A 166 1.31 1.52 -17.31
C TYR A 166 1.38 0.16 -17.99
N ARG A 167 0.26 -0.53 -18.10
CA ARG A 167 0.17 -1.83 -18.78
C ARG A 167 0.66 -1.77 -20.22
N ARG A 168 0.24 -0.74 -20.98
CA ARG A 168 0.70 -0.54 -22.37
C ARG A 168 2.21 -0.32 -22.46
N VAL A 169 2.80 0.44 -21.52
CA VAL A 169 4.25 0.66 -21.50
C VAL A 169 4.96 -0.65 -21.18
N VAL A 170 4.50 -1.39 -20.18
CA VAL A 170 5.06 -2.70 -19.81
C VAL A 170 5.01 -3.67 -20.99
N GLU A 171 3.87 -3.80 -21.66
CA GLU A 171 3.70 -4.65 -22.85
C GLU A 171 4.67 -4.27 -23.98
N LYS A 172 4.82 -2.96 -24.27
CA LYS A 172 5.75 -2.48 -25.30
C LYS A 172 7.21 -2.78 -24.96
N ILE A 173 7.61 -2.55 -23.71
CA ILE A 173 8.97 -2.85 -23.25
C ILE A 173 9.23 -4.37 -23.33
N GLN A 174 8.32 -5.16 -22.80
CA GLN A 174 8.47 -6.62 -22.75
C GLN A 174 8.38 -7.31 -24.12
N SER A 175 7.69 -6.69 -25.09
CA SER A 175 7.66 -7.16 -26.49
C SER A 175 8.89 -6.77 -27.29
N GLY A 176 9.85 -6.03 -26.68
CA GLY A 176 11.08 -5.63 -27.35
C GLY A 176 10.94 -4.41 -28.29
N ALA A 177 9.85 -3.64 -28.21
CA ALA A 177 9.58 -2.51 -29.11
C ALA A 177 10.67 -1.43 -29.13
N ILE A 178 11.46 -1.30 -28.06
CA ILE A 178 12.59 -0.36 -27.95
C ILE A 178 13.95 -1.08 -27.83
N GLY A 179 13.96 -2.39 -28.05
CA GLY A 179 15.16 -3.22 -27.87
C GLY A 179 15.52 -3.45 -26.39
N PRO A 180 16.70 -3.99 -26.09
CA PRO A 180 17.14 -4.28 -24.73
C PRO A 180 17.41 -2.99 -23.95
N VAL A 181 16.69 -2.81 -22.86
CA VAL A 181 16.87 -1.67 -21.94
C VAL A 181 18.02 -1.97 -20.99
N ARG A 182 19.06 -1.14 -21.00
CA ARG A 182 20.26 -1.26 -20.15
C ARG A 182 20.23 -0.32 -18.96
N GLU A 183 19.62 0.86 -19.14
CA GLU A 183 19.48 1.88 -18.11
C GLU A 183 18.05 2.44 -18.10
N ALA A 184 17.54 2.78 -16.91
CA ALA A 184 16.30 3.50 -16.73
C ALA A 184 16.54 4.64 -15.76
N HIS A 185 16.18 5.86 -16.16
CA HIS A 185 16.28 7.05 -15.33
C HIS A 185 14.90 7.44 -14.83
N VAL A 186 14.79 7.60 -13.51
CA VAL A 186 13.54 7.98 -12.84
C VAL A 186 13.80 9.25 -12.04
N TRP A 187 12.93 10.23 -12.17
CA TRP A 187 13.04 11.48 -11.41
C TRP A 187 11.68 12.00 -10.97
N VAL A 188 11.69 12.75 -9.88
CA VAL A 188 10.50 13.35 -9.27
C VAL A 188 10.78 14.82 -8.99
N GLY A 189 9.92 15.69 -9.45
CA GLY A 189 10.02 17.14 -9.24
C GLY A 189 9.40 17.61 -7.92
N ARG A 190 9.67 16.92 -6.80
CA ARG A 190 9.19 17.31 -5.46
C ARG A 190 10.37 17.35 -4.49
N ALA A 191 10.91 18.54 -4.24
CA ALA A 191 11.99 18.76 -3.30
C ALA A 191 11.44 19.23 -1.95
N TRP A 192 10.84 18.30 -1.18
CA TRP A 192 10.27 18.51 0.14
C TRP A 192 11.07 17.75 1.19
N GLY A 193 11.57 18.46 2.18
CA GLY A 193 12.42 17.87 3.21
C GLY A 193 13.41 18.88 3.78
N TRP A 194 14.51 18.41 4.32
CA TRP A 194 15.55 19.25 4.88
C TRP A 194 16.27 20.04 3.79
N GLN A 195 16.20 21.36 3.87
CA GLN A 195 16.76 22.36 2.95
C GLN A 195 16.69 23.75 3.60
N SER A 196 17.35 24.76 3.00
CA SER A 196 17.21 26.13 3.50
C SER A 196 15.79 26.67 3.28
N GLN A 197 15.38 27.66 4.10
CA GLN A 197 14.08 28.30 3.94
C GLN A 197 13.86 28.87 2.54
N GLU A 198 14.87 29.53 2.00
CA GLU A 198 14.84 30.06 0.63
C GLU A 198 14.60 28.96 -0.41
N ALA A 199 15.28 27.82 -0.26
CA ALA A 199 15.08 26.65 -1.13
C ALA A 199 13.69 26.08 -0.95
N ALA A 200 13.17 25.96 0.28
CA ALA A 200 11.84 25.47 0.57
C ALA A 200 10.76 26.33 -0.09
N MET A 201 10.88 27.64 -0.01
CA MET A 201 9.97 28.57 -0.68
C MET A 201 10.01 28.42 -2.19
N ARG A 202 11.21 28.40 -2.79
CA ARG A 202 11.41 28.19 -4.23
C ARG A 202 10.84 26.86 -4.70
N ASN A 203 11.00 25.81 -3.91
CA ASN A 203 10.53 24.45 -4.19
C ASN A 203 9.06 24.23 -3.79
N ARG A 204 8.39 25.26 -3.29
CA ARG A 204 6.98 25.18 -2.83
C ARG A 204 6.77 24.06 -1.81
N ASP A 205 7.72 23.91 -0.88
CA ASP A 205 7.57 22.98 0.22
C ASP A 205 6.45 23.45 1.16
N ILE A 206 5.73 22.49 1.71
CA ILE A 206 4.60 22.76 2.61
C ILE A 206 5.00 22.92 4.08
N VAL A 207 6.28 22.66 4.39
CA VAL A 207 6.87 22.84 5.74
C VAL A 207 8.24 23.46 5.57
N TRP A 208 8.50 24.50 6.37
CA TRP A 208 9.77 25.24 6.34
C TRP A 208 10.54 25.08 7.65
N SER A 209 10.42 23.94 8.30
CA SER A 209 11.18 23.63 9.50
C SER A 209 12.49 22.95 9.12
N PHE A 210 13.58 23.44 9.71
CA PHE A 210 14.95 22.93 9.48
C PHE A 210 15.52 22.25 10.69
N GLU A 211 14.83 22.36 11.82
CA GLU A 211 15.18 21.82 13.11
C GLU A 211 13.98 21.07 13.68
N THR A 212 14.26 20.11 14.53
CA THR A 212 13.22 19.48 15.34
C THR A 212 12.58 20.52 16.24
N PRO A 213 11.25 20.71 16.22
CA PRO A 213 10.62 21.67 17.11
C PRO A 213 10.89 21.36 18.58
N VAL A 214 11.35 22.38 19.31
CA VAL A 214 11.59 22.27 20.76
C VAL A 214 10.33 22.61 21.54
N GLU A 215 9.45 23.46 20.98
CA GLU A 215 8.23 23.90 21.63
C GLU A 215 7.07 22.94 21.37
N ALA A 216 6.38 22.56 22.42
CA ALA A 216 5.16 21.77 22.32
C ALA A 216 3.98 22.68 21.95
N GLN A 217 3.12 22.20 21.07
CA GLN A 217 1.82 22.80 20.78
C GLN A 217 0.70 21.88 21.27
N THR A 218 -0.46 22.46 21.52
CA THR A 218 -1.66 21.67 21.86
C THR A 218 -2.16 20.94 20.61
N PRO A 219 -2.34 19.60 20.65
CA PRO A 219 -2.96 18.89 19.56
C PRO A 219 -4.38 19.40 19.29
N PRO A 220 -4.87 19.34 18.04
CA PRO A 220 -6.29 19.58 17.76
C PRO A 220 -7.17 18.68 18.62
N ALA A 221 -8.26 19.21 19.19
CA ALA A 221 -9.13 18.48 20.11
C ALA A 221 -9.75 17.18 19.52
N ASN A 222 -9.82 17.09 18.20
CA ASN A 222 -10.31 15.92 17.48
C ASN A 222 -9.22 14.87 17.17
N LEU A 223 -7.94 15.14 17.46
CA LEU A 223 -6.82 14.24 17.20
C LEU A 223 -6.34 13.58 18.50
N ASP A 224 -6.27 12.28 18.50
CA ASP A 224 -5.55 11.52 19.53
C ASP A 224 -4.08 11.42 19.11
N TRP A 225 -3.25 12.26 19.68
CA TRP A 225 -1.85 12.39 19.30
C TRP A 225 -1.03 11.15 19.69
N ASP A 226 -1.30 10.55 20.82
CA ASP A 226 -0.59 9.35 21.28
C ASP A 226 -0.89 8.14 20.37
N LEU A 227 -2.15 7.96 19.99
CA LEU A 227 -2.52 6.94 19.01
C LEU A 227 -1.98 7.24 17.61
N TRP A 228 -1.87 8.52 17.24
CA TRP A 228 -1.29 8.91 15.94
C TRP A 228 0.21 8.62 15.88
N ILE A 229 0.98 8.93 16.94
CA ILE A 229 2.41 8.57 17.08
C ILE A 229 2.58 7.06 17.00
N GLY A 230 1.71 6.30 17.66
CA GLY A 230 1.73 4.84 17.66
C GLY A 230 3.08 4.26 18.09
N PRO A 231 3.80 3.53 17.21
CA PRO A 231 5.07 2.87 17.55
C PRO A 231 6.29 3.80 17.50
N ALA A 232 6.16 5.03 17.00
CA ALA A 232 7.27 5.97 16.93
C ALA A 232 7.67 6.48 18.35
N PRO A 233 8.91 6.93 18.56
CA PRO A 233 9.30 7.55 19.80
C PRO A 233 8.38 8.70 20.18
N HIS A 234 8.04 8.79 21.47
CA HIS A 234 7.17 9.86 21.95
C HIS A 234 7.81 11.22 21.69
N ARG A 235 7.03 12.13 21.10
CA ARG A 235 7.39 13.55 20.94
C ARG A 235 6.15 14.43 21.12
N PRO A 236 6.31 15.64 21.65
CA PRO A 236 5.22 16.60 21.75
C PRO A 236 4.62 16.91 20.39
N PHE A 237 3.32 17.22 20.37
CA PHE A 237 2.67 17.66 19.14
C PHE A 237 3.24 18.98 18.64
N HIS A 238 3.41 19.07 17.34
CA HIS A 238 3.67 20.33 16.65
C HIS A 238 3.04 20.31 15.25
N SER A 239 2.59 21.46 14.78
CA SER A 239 1.90 21.62 13.49
C SER A 239 2.76 21.31 12.26
N VAL A 240 4.08 21.15 12.42
CA VAL A 240 4.99 20.68 11.35
C VAL A 240 4.84 19.19 11.04
N TYR A 241 4.25 18.41 11.95
CA TYR A 241 4.00 16.98 11.76
C TYR A 241 2.63 16.71 11.15
N PHE A 242 1.63 17.53 11.47
CA PHE A 242 0.24 17.31 11.14
C PHE A 242 -0.47 18.67 10.88
N PRO A 243 -1.50 18.75 10.03
CA PRO A 243 -2.14 17.72 9.23
C PRO A 243 -1.48 17.50 7.84
N GLY A 244 -2.04 16.55 7.10
CA GLY A 244 -1.68 16.29 5.71
C GLY A 244 -0.31 15.61 5.57
N PRO A 245 0.36 15.72 4.41
CA PRO A 245 1.58 14.97 4.12
C PRO A 245 2.86 15.59 4.74
N LYS A 246 2.74 16.38 5.81
CA LYS A 246 3.89 16.97 6.49
C LYS A 246 4.76 15.93 7.18
N TRP A 247 4.15 14.86 7.65
CA TRP A 247 4.77 13.82 8.46
C TRP A 247 5.86 13.03 7.72
N TYR A 248 5.72 12.76 6.47
CA TYR A 248 6.60 11.82 5.77
C TYR A 248 8.07 12.26 5.66
N ARG A 249 8.37 13.55 5.87
CA ARG A 249 9.74 14.08 5.91
C ARG A 249 10.51 13.71 7.18
N TRP A 250 9.81 13.37 8.26
CA TRP A 250 10.39 13.05 9.56
C TRP A 250 10.68 11.56 9.66
N TRP A 251 11.93 11.20 9.99
CA TRP A 251 12.36 9.82 9.99
C TRP A 251 11.53 8.90 10.90
N ASP A 252 10.97 9.42 11.99
CA ASP A 252 10.07 8.65 12.84
C ASP A 252 8.76 8.25 12.18
N PHE A 253 8.30 9.03 11.19
CA PHE A 253 6.98 8.87 10.59
C PHE A 253 7.03 8.48 9.12
N GLY A 254 8.15 8.70 8.44
CA GLY A 254 8.29 8.44 7.03
C GLY A 254 9.74 8.50 6.54
N ASN A 255 9.96 8.37 5.24
CA ASN A 255 11.28 8.35 4.62
C ASN A 255 11.40 9.37 3.47
N GLY A 256 10.69 10.50 3.58
CA GLY A 256 10.75 11.60 2.62
C GLY A 256 10.14 11.29 1.25
N THR A 257 10.49 12.10 0.27
CA THR A 257 9.96 12.01 -1.09
C THR A 257 10.32 10.69 -1.78
N MET A 258 11.48 10.10 -1.46
CA MET A 258 11.88 8.81 -2.04
C MET A 258 10.92 7.69 -1.64
N SER A 259 10.44 7.66 -0.41
CA SER A 259 9.43 6.71 0.07
C SER A 259 8.05 7.03 -0.51
N ASP A 260 7.60 8.26 -0.36
CA ASP A 260 6.25 8.68 -0.77
C ASP A 260 6.02 8.52 -2.27
N LEU A 261 6.95 8.95 -3.12
CA LEU A 261 6.83 8.94 -4.57
C LEU A 261 7.64 7.85 -5.26
N GLY A 262 8.72 7.37 -4.65
CA GLY A 262 9.55 6.32 -5.24
C GLY A 262 8.76 5.05 -5.55
N SER A 263 7.83 4.66 -4.67
CA SER A 263 6.94 3.52 -4.89
C SER A 263 6.05 3.66 -6.14
N HIS A 264 5.74 4.90 -6.54
CA HIS A 264 4.97 5.15 -7.77
C HIS A 264 5.86 5.15 -9.02
N PHE A 265 7.01 5.80 -8.96
CA PHE A 265 7.82 6.06 -10.15
C PHE A 265 8.81 4.93 -10.46
N ASN A 266 9.34 4.24 -9.44
CA ASN A 266 10.21 3.07 -9.63
C ASN A 266 9.42 1.79 -9.99
N ASP A 267 8.12 1.76 -9.73
CA ASP A 267 7.25 0.62 -10.04
C ASP A 267 7.27 0.27 -11.52
N LEU A 268 7.21 1.28 -12.40
CA LEU A 268 7.17 1.05 -13.85
C LEU A 268 8.42 0.33 -14.37
N PRO A 269 9.66 0.84 -14.17
CA PRO A 269 10.84 0.10 -14.61
C PRO A 269 11.00 -1.25 -13.90
N PHE A 270 10.62 -1.35 -12.62
CA PHE A 270 10.69 -2.60 -11.88
C PHE A 270 9.82 -3.69 -12.54
N TRP A 271 8.59 -3.35 -12.87
CA TRP A 271 7.66 -4.26 -13.56
C TRP A 271 8.05 -4.52 -15.02
N ALA A 272 8.27 -3.45 -15.79
CA ALA A 272 8.54 -3.56 -17.22
C ALA A 272 9.81 -4.35 -17.52
N LEU A 273 10.83 -4.19 -16.69
CA LEU A 273 12.13 -4.84 -16.83
C LEU A 273 12.23 -6.16 -16.03
N LYS A 274 11.15 -6.58 -15.35
CA LYS A 274 11.13 -7.80 -14.50
C LYS A 274 12.29 -7.81 -13.51
N LEU A 275 12.53 -6.67 -12.85
CA LEU A 275 13.62 -6.53 -11.88
C LEU A 275 13.32 -7.33 -10.61
N ASP A 276 14.39 -7.74 -9.95
CA ASP A 276 14.40 -8.40 -8.65
C ASP A 276 15.23 -7.57 -7.67
N ALA A 277 15.84 -8.18 -6.67
CA ALA A 277 16.70 -7.46 -5.73
C ALA A 277 17.94 -6.89 -6.44
N PRO A 278 18.32 -5.64 -6.18
CA PRO A 278 19.56 -5.07 -6.72
C PRO A 278 20.78 -5.74 -6.07
N LYS A 279 21.86 -5.88 -6.84
CA LYS A 279 23.16 -6.35 -6.33
C LYS A 279 23.85 -5.29 -5.47
N THR A 280 23.74 -4.03 -5.89
CA THR A 280 24.30 -2.88 -5.17
C THR A 280 23.32 -1.73 -5.20
N VAL A 281 23.33 -0.94 -4.14
CA VAL A 281 22.62 0.34 -4.03
C VAL A 281 23.63 1.38 -3.59
N GLU A 282 23.72 2.47 -4.33
CA GLU A 282 24.54 3.63 -4.03
C GLU A 282 23.64 4.85 -3.96
N ALA A 283 23.83 5.71 -2.97
CA ALA A 283 23.06 6.93 -2.80
C ALA A 283 23.97 8.13 -2.55
N TRP A 284 23.57 9.28 -3.07
CA TRP A 284 24.26 10.55 -2.84
C TRP A 284 23.26 11.71 -2.79
N GLY A 285 23.66 12.76 -2.09
CA GLY A 285 22.85 13.93 -1.85
C GLY A 285 23.43 14.81 -0.75
N PRO A 286 22.65 15.71 -0.17
CA PRO A 286 23.04 16.45 1.02
C PRO A 286 23.44 15.51 2.18
N PRO A 287 24.28 15.97 3.11
CA PRO A 287 24.54 15.21 4.34
C PRO A 287 23.24 14.83 5.04
N PRO A 288 23.12 13.61 5.61
CA PRO A 288 21.93 13.21 6.32
C PRO A 288 21.66 14.11 7.52
N HIS A 289 20.44 14.60 7.65
CA HIS A 289 19.96 15.24 8.87
C HIS A 289 19.47 14.16 9.85
N HIS A 290 19.69 14.35 11.15
CA HIS A 290 19.38 13.33 12.18
C HIS A 290 17.88 13.01 12.29
N ASP A 291 17.00 13.94 11.94
CA ASP A 291 15.56 13.86 12.17
C ASP A 291 14.70 14.03 10.89
N ILE A 292 15.25 14.66 9.86
CA ILE A 292 14.50 15.07 8.66
C ILE A 292 15.13 14.47 7.40
N ALA A 293 14.31 13.88 6.55
CA ALA A 293 14.72 13.39 5.24
C ALA A 293 15.17 14.55 4.34
N PRO A 294 16.21 14.36 3.49
CA PRO A 294 16.68 15.42 2.60
C PRO A 294 15.61 15.78 1.55
N ALA A 295 15.57 17.05 1.16
CA ALA A 295 14.67 17.52 0.12
C ALA A 295 14.98 16.94 -1.26
N SER A 296 16.23 16.56 -1.50
CA SER A 296 16.68 15.93 -2.75
C SER A 296 17.76 14.90 -2.49
N MET A 297 17.72 13.80 -3.22
CA MET A 297 18.74 12.77 -3.23
C MET A 297 18.71 12.02 -4.55
N SER A 298 19.78 11.32 -4.86
CA SER A 298 19.85 10.39 -5.97
C SER A 298 20.27 9.01 -5.48
N ALA A 299 19.80 7.98 -6.15
CA ALA A 299 20.23 6.62 -5.89
C ALA A 299 20.45 5.86 -7.19
N ARG A 300 21.45 4.99 -7.21
CA ARG A 300 21.75 4.07 -8.31
C ARG A 300 21.55 2.66 -7.81
N TYR A 301 20.81 1.87 -8.56
CA TYR A 301 20.56 0.48 -8.31
C TYR A 301 21.16 -0.35 -9.42
N ILE A 302 22.08 -1.26 -9.11
CA ILE A 302 22.67 -2.18 -10.08
C ILE A 302 22.03 -3.55 -9.91
N TYR A 303 21.43 -4.03 -10.97
CA TYR A 303 20.78 -5.33 -11.02
C TYR A 303 21.66 -6.38 -11.70
N GLY A 304 21.32 -7.66 -11.56
CA GLY A 304 21.96 -8.73 -12.28
C GLY A 304 21.66 -8.71 -13.78
N SER A 305 22.43 -9.45 -14.56
CA SER A 305 22.09 -9.73 -15.97
C SER A 305 20.69 -10.39 -16.03
N ARG A 306 19.93 -10.00 -17.03
CA ARG A 306 18.56 -10.50 -17.27
C ARG A 306 18.47 -11.40 -18.50
N GLY A 307 19.54 -11.96 -18.92
CA GLY A 307 19.72 -12.70 -20.17
C GLY A 307 20.44 -11.86 -21.21
N ASP A 308 20.67 -12.42 -22.38
CA ASP A 308 21.39 -11.79 -23.50
C ASP A 308 20.57 -10.71 -24.20
#